data_c91736a609e6727adeafb1c7fd317972
#
_entry.id   c91736a609e6727adeafb1c7fd317972
#
_cell.length_a   1.000
_cell.length_b   1.000
_cell.length_c   1.000
_cell.angle_alpha   90.00
_cell.angle_beta   90.00
_cell.angle_gamma   90.00
#
_symmetry.space_group_name_H-M   'P 1'
#
loop_
_entity.id
_entity.type
_entity.pdbx_description
1 polymer ?
#
loop_
_entity_poly.entity_id
_entity_poly.type
_entity_poly.pdbx_seq_one_letter_code
_entity_poly.pdbx_strand_id
1 'polypeptide(L)'
;MKANTKSPAELLKAGKALTLSQVADGAEGLVLADLARAIAAGKDAPAISLAVVCRDGQRMAALSRSLEFFGPDLQVMEFPAWDCLPYDRVSPNAAVVAQRMTALSRLARVKGRDKPSLVLTTVNAGLQRVPSRNFVATHALSVAPGNVIGMQGVIEWLELNGFVRAST
;
A
#
# COMPACT_ATOMS: atom_id res chain seq x y z
N MET A 1 -36.85 12.92 -6.38
CA MET A 1 -35.76 12.54 -5.48
C MET A 1 -34.65 13.56 -5.64
N LYS A 2 -34.36 14.41 -4.64
CA LYS A 2 -33.26 15.36 -4.73
C LYS A 2 -31.96 14.56 -4.62
N ALA A 3 -31.13 14.58 -5.65
CA ALA A 3 -29.81 14.02 -5.58
C ALA A 3 -29.05 14.68 -4.41
N ASN A 4 -28.51 13.88 -3.51
CA ASN A 4 -27.68 14.41 -2.44
C ASN A 4 -26.36 14.87 -3.07
N THR A 5 -26.18 16.19 -3.21
CA THR A 5 -25.01 16.81 -3.87
C THR A 5 -23.75 16.83 -2.99
N LYS A 6 -23.80 16.24 -1.80
CA LYS A 6 -22.62 16.15 -0.91
C LYS A 6 -21.68 15.09 -1.41
N SER A 7 -20.38 15.42 -1.44
CA SER A 7 -19.34 14.43 -1.78
C SER A 7 -19.29 13.33 -0.72
N PRO A 8 -18.85 12.11 -1.07
CA PRO A 8 -18.65 11.03 -0.09
C PRO A 8 -17.77 11.44 1.11
N ALA A 9 -16.80 12.30 0.88
CA ALA A 9 -15.92 12.82 1.92
C ALA A 9 -16.64 13.70 2.96
N GLU A 10 -17.62 14.49 2.53
CA GLU A 10 -18.44 15.33 3.44
C GLU A 10 -19.40 14.51 4.30
N LEU A 11 -19.72 13.28 3.85
CA LEU A 11 -20.59 12.36 4.56
C LEU A 11 -19.85 11.50 5.57
N LEU A 12 -18.53 11.35 5.39
CA LEU A 12 -17.68 10.58 6.30
C LEU A 12 -17.54 11.31 7.65
N LYS A 13 -17.97 10.64 8.71
CA LYS A 13 -17.78 11.10 10.09
C LYS A 13 -17.00 10.05 10.86
N ALA A 14 -16.03 10.50 11.66
CA ALA A 14 -15.23 9.60 12.50
C ALA A 14 -16.13 8.65 13.33
N GLY A 15 -15.81 7.37 13.29
CA GLY A 15 -16.54 6.33 14.03
C GLY A 15 -17.91 5.94 13.48
N LYS A 16 -18.31 6.45 12.30
CA LYS A 16 -19.57 6.07 11.64
C LYS A 16 -19.31 5.32 10.34
N ALA A 17 -20.05 4.23 10.13
CA ALA A 17 -20.06 3.52 8.85
C ALA A 17 -20.89 4.30 7.81
N LEU A 18 -20.35 4.38 6.59
CA LEU A 18 -21.03 4.93 5.43
C LEU A 18 -21.10 3.85 4.35
N THR A 19 -22.28 3.57 3.83
CA THR A 19 -22.47 2.68 2.69
C THR A 19 -22.65 3.50 1.43
N LEU A 20 -21.79 3.31 0.44
CA LEU A 20 -21.94 3.87 -0.90
C LEU A 20 -22.52 2.79 -1.80
N SER A 21 -23.72 3.02 -2.30
CA SER A 21 -24.43 2.10 -3.22
C SER A 21 -24.55 2.74 -4.59
N GLN A 22 -24.78 1.91 -5.62
CA GLN A 22 -24.96 2.36 -7.01
C GLN A 22 -23.73 3.10 -7.60
N VAL A 23 -22.55 2.80 -7.11
CA VAL A 23 -21.31 3.22 -7.77
C VAL A 23 -21.22 2.47 -9.09
N ALA A 24 -21.09 3.20 -10.20
CA ALA A 24 -20.97 2.57 -11.52
C ALA A 24 -19.69 1.72 -11.59
N ASP A 25 -19.76 0.62 -12.33
CA ASP A 25 -18.60 -0.25 -12.54
C ASP A 25 -17.42 0.55 -13.10
N GLY A 26 -16.27 0.44 -12.47
CA GLY A 26 -15.07 1.20 -12.82
C GLY A 26 -14.94 2.59 -12.20
N ALA A 27 -15.99 3.15 -11.61
CA ALA A 27 -15.93 4.47 -10.96
C ALA A 27 -15.43 4.41 -9.50
N GLU A 28 -15.22 3.23 -8.95
CA GLU A 28 -14.74 3.09 -7.56
C GLU A 28 -13.37 3.73 -7.36
N GLY A 29 -12.48 3.63 -8.36
CA GLY A 29 -11.17 4.28 -8.33
C GLY A 29 -11.28 5.79 -8.20
N LEU A 30 -12.22 6.42 -8.91
CA LEU A 30 -12.51 7.85 -8.80
C LEU A 30 -12.98 8.21 -7.38
N VAL A 31 -13.97 7.48 -6.87
CA VAL A 31 -14.53 7.72 -5.53
C VAL A 31 -13.45 7.58 -4.45
N LEU A 32 -12.61 6.55 -4.53
CA LEU A 32 -11.52 6.33 -3.58
C LEU A 32 -10.43 7.39 -3.69
N ALA A 33 -10.11 7.84 -4.91
CA ALA A 33 -9.15 8.91 -5.12
C ALA A 33 -9.63 10.23 -4.48
N ASP A 34 -10.89 10.58 -4.69
CA ASP A 34 -11.48 11.79 -4.11
C ASP A 34 -11.55 11.71 -2.57
N LEU A 35 -11.91 10.54 -2.03
CA LEU A 35 -11.88 10.30 -0.59
C LEU A 35 -10.47 10.44 0.00
N ALA A 36 -9.47 9.84 -0.64
CA ALA A 36 -8.08 9.90 -0.18
C ALA A 36 -7.57 11.35 -0.16
N ARG A 37 -7.85 12.13 -1.21
CA ARG A 37 -7.49 13.55 -1.29
C ARG A 37 -8.16 14.37 -0.19
N ALA A 38 -9.46 14.17 -0.01
CA ALA A 38 -10.24 14.90 0.99
C ALA A 38 -9.77 14.60 2.43
N ILE A 39 -9.44 13.33 2.73
CA ILE A 39 -8.89 12.94 4.04
C ILE A 39 -7.50 13.55 4.22
N ALA A 40 -6.65 13.51 3.20
CA ALA A 40 -5.30 14.07 3.26
C ALA A 40 -5.29 15.60 3.43
N ALA A 41 -6.32 16.30 2.93
CA ALA A 41 -6.46 17.75 3.08
C ALA A 41 -6.91 18.17 4.49
N GLY A 42 -7.34 17.23 5.33
CA GLY A 42 -7.78 17.51 6.71
C GLY A 42 -6.64 17.98 7.62
N LYS A 43 -6.96 18.78 8.64
CA LYS A 43 -5.96 19.28 9.62
C LYS A 43 -5.23 18.16 10.36
N ASP A 44 -5.96 17.09 10.70
CA ASP A 44 -5.46 15.91 11.43
C ASP A 44 -5.34 14.69 10.50
N ALA A 45 -4.92 14.93 9.24
CA ALA A 45 -4.82 13.88 8.25
C ALA A 45 -3.84 12.78 8.70
N PRO A 46 -4.25 11.50 8.63
CA PRO A 46 -3.38 10.39 8.96
C PRO A 46 -2.29 10.21 7.90
N ALA A 47 -1.21 9.53 8.28
CA ALA A 47 -0.12 9.21 7.35
C ALA A 47 -0.57 8.32 6.18
N ILE A 48 -1.57 7.47 6.41
CA ILE A 48 -2.28 6.69 5.38
C ILE A 48 -3.71 7.20 5.32
N SER A 49 -4.12 7.73 4.17
CA SER A 49 -5.46 8.30 3.99
C SER A 49 -6.55 7.23 4.00
N LEU A 50 -6.33 6.13 3.30
CA LEU A 50 -7.30 5.04 3.20
C LEU A 50 -6.60 3.67 3.25
N ALA A 51 -7.26 2.72 3.92
CA ALA A 51 -6.99 1.30 3.78
C ALA A 51 -8.21 0.64 3.11
N VAL A 52 -8.00 0.04 1.95
CA VAL A 52 -9.06 -0.60 1.16
C VAL A 52 -8.88 -2.10 1.16
N VAL A 53 -9.87 -2.81 1.70
CA VAL A 53 -9.87 -4.27 1.74
C VAL A 53 -10.70 -4.78 0.57
N CYS A 54 -10.02 -5.35 -0.42
CA CYS A 54 -10.65 -5.95 -1.59
C CYS A 54 -11.10 -7.38 -1.29
N ARG A 55 -12.12 -7.83 -2.00
CA ARG A 55 -12.63 -9.20 -1.89
C ARG A 55 -11.55 -10.24 -2.23
N ASP A 56 -10.81 -9.99 -3.30
CA ASP A 56 -9.79 -10.89 -3.85
C ASP A 56 -8.68 -10.11 -4.58
N GLY A 57 -7.63 -10.84 -5.01
CA GLY A 57 -6.50 -10.25 -5.72
C GLY A 57 -6.86 -9.69 -7.11
N GLN A 58 -7.83 -10.29 -7.82
CA GLN A 58 -8.27 -9.78 -9.12
C GLN A 58 -8.94 -8.42 -8.96
N ARG A 59 -9.79 -8.28 -7.94
CA ARG A 59 -10.43 -7.00 -7.64
C ARG A 59 -9.40 -5.96 -7.20
N MET A 60 -8.43 -6.35 -6.39
CA MET A 60 -7.34 -5.47 -5.97
C MET A 60 -6.55 -4.95 -7.19
N ALA A 61 -6.15 -5.82 -8.12
CA ALA A 61 -5.44 -5.44 -9.33
C ALA A 61 -6.28 -4.55 -10.27
N ALA A 62 -7.58 -4.82 -10.41
CA ALA A 62 -8.48 -3.98 -11.20
C ALA A 62 -8.61 -2.58 -10.61
N LEU A 63 -8.72 -2.49 -9.27
CA LEU A 63 -8.83 -1.23 -8.57
C LEU A 63 -7.52 -0.43 -8.61
N SER A 64 -6.37 -1.10 -8.52
CA SER A 64 -5.05 -0.48 -8.68
C SER A 64 -4.92 0.21 -10.03
N ARG A 65 -5.26 -0.47 -11.12
CA ARG A 65 -5.26 0.13 -12.47
C ARG A 65 -6.22 1.31 -12.59
N SER A 66 -7.40 1.22 -11.97
CA SER A 66 -8.36 2.33 -11.95
C SER A 66 -7.79 3.54 -11.20
N LEU A 67 -7.09 3.32 -10.09
CA LEU A 67 -6.44 4.37 -9.32
C LEU A 67 -5.23 4.98 -10.03
N GLU A 68 -4.49 4.23 -10.84
CA GLU A 68 -3.45 4.80 -11.70
C GLU A 68 -3.99 5.86 -12.66
N PHE A 69 -5.22 5.66 -13.15
CA PHE A 69 -5.90 6.60 -14.03
C PHE A 69 -6.53 7.79 -13.28
N PHE A 70 -7.32 7.53 -12.23
CA PHE A 70 -8.08 8.57 -11.52
C PHE A 70 -7.28 9.30 -10.43
N GLY A 71 -6.20 8.72 -9.96
CA GLY A 71 -5.39 9.25 -8.86
C GLY A 71 -3.89 9.13 -9.09
N PRO A 72 -3.33 9.67 -10.21
CA PRO A 72 -1.89 9.61 -10.48
C PRO A 72 -1.03 10.36 -9.46
N ASP A 73 -1.65 11.25 -8.69
CA ASP A 73 -1.06 11.97 -7.57
C ASP A 73 -1.01 11.17 -6.26
N LEU A 74 -1.76 10.05 -6.19
CA LEU A 74 -1.83 9.23 -5.00
C LEU A 74 -0.64 8.28 -4.89
N GLN A 75 -0.22 8.02 -3.68
CA GLN A 75 0.69 6.92 -3.38
C GLN A 75 -0.10 5.64 -3.10
N VAL A 76 -0.28 4.81 -4.11
CA VAL A 76 -0.95 3.51 -3.97
C VAL A 76 0.08 2.46 -3.55
N MET A 77 -0.25 1.70 -2.51
CA MET A 77 0.56 0.60 -1.99
C MET A 77 -0.26 -0.69 -2.03
N GLU A 78 0.17 -1.64 -2.83
CA GLU A 78 -0.45 -2.95 -2.90
C GLU A 78 0.17 -3.90 -1.87
N PHE A 79 -0.68 -4.51 -1.03
CA PHE A 79 -0.28 -5.51 -0.07
C PHE A 79 -1.05 -6.81 -0.32
N PRO A 80 -0.57 -7.67 -1.25
CA PRO A 80 -1.21 -8.92 -1.61
C PRO A 80 -1.06 -9.98 -0.51
N ALA A 81 -1.91 -11.01 -0.53
CA ALA A 81 -1.72 -12.22 0.26
C ALA A 81 -0.54 -13.05 -0.26
N TRP A 82 0.03 -13.91 0.60
CA TRP A 82 0.92 -14.96 0.14
C TRP A 82 0.17 -15.90 -0.79
N ASP A 83 0.83 -16.34 -1.83
CA ASP A 83 0.34 -17.28 -2.84
C ASP A 83 0.62 -18.77 -2.49
N CYS A 84 1.13 -19.03 -1.31
CA CYS A 84 1.32 -20.36 -0.74
C CYS A 84 0.67 -20.48 0.63
N LEU A 85 0.30 -21.70 1.02
CA LEU A 85 -0.22 -21.97 2.35
C LEU A 85 0.91 -22.12 3.36
N PRO A 86 0.69 -21.80 4.65
CA PRO A 86 1.60 -22.19 5.72
C PRO A 86 1.82 -23.72 5.66
N TYR A 87 3.07 -24.14 5.73
CA TYR A 87 3.51 -25.54 5.65
C TYR A 87 3.52 -26.16 4.24
N ASP A 88 3.24 -25.41 3.19
CA ASP A 88 3.51 -25.84 1.82
C ASP A 88 5.03 -26.04 1.62
N ARG A 89 5.38 -27.05 0.81
CA ARG A 89 6.78 -27.29 0.43
C ARG A 89 7.25 -26.35 -0.67
N VAL A 90 6.40 -25.43 -1.09
CA VAL A 90 6.65 -24.46 -2.15
C VAL A 90 6.87 -23.08 -1.52
N SER A 91 7.96 -22.44 -1.89
CA SER A 91 8.23 -21.05 -1.47
C SER A 91 7.30 -20.08 -2.19
N PRO A 92 6.93 -18.96 -1.56
CA PRO A 92 6.15 -17.92 -2.21
C PRO A 92 6.81 -17.43 -3.50
N ASN A 93 6.01 -17.00 -4.46
CA ASN A 93 6.50 -16.36 -5.68
C ASN A 93 7.31 -15.10 -5.35
N ALA A 94 8.49 -14.96 -5.97
CA ALA A 94 9.39 -13.83 -5.73
C ALA A 94 8.73 -12.46 -5.97
N ALA A 95 7.81 -12.36 -6.94
CA ALA A 95 7.08 -11.13 -7.20
C ALA A 95 6.14 -10.76 -6.03
N VAL A 96 5.45 -11.73 -5.44
CA VAL A 96 4.59 -11.52 -4.27
C VAL A 96 5.43 -11.11 -3.06
N VAL A 97 6.57 -11.78 -2.84
CA VAL A 97 7.52 -11.39 -1.78
C VAL A 97 7.96 -9.94 -1.96
N ALA A 98 8.39 -9.56 -3.16
CA ALA A 98 8.85 -8.21 -3.47
C ALA A 98 7.76 -7.16 -3.25
N GLN A 99 6.52 -7.40 -3.71
CA GLN A 99 5.39 -6.50 -3.49
C GLN A 99 5.10 -6.31 -1.99
N ARG A 100 5.03 -7.39 -1.23
CA ARG A 100 4.79 -7.34 0.23
C ARG A 100 5.89 -6.59 0.96
N MET A 101 7.16 -6.89 0.67
CA MET A 101 8.29 -6.23 1.32
C MET A 101 8.35 -4.74 0.94
N THR A 102 8.06 -4.39 -0.31
CA THR A 102 7.96 -3.00 -0.76
C THR A 102 6.87 -2.25 0.00
N ALA A 103 5.67 -2.82 0.10
CA ALA A 103 4.56 -2.20 0.84
C ALA A 103 4.91 -2.03 2.33
N LEU A 104 5.43 -3.07 2.99
CA LEU A 104 5.84 -3.01 4.40
C LEU A 104 6.94 -1.98 4.63
N SER A 105 7.95 -1.92 3.75
CA SER A 105 9.03 -0.94 3.83
C SER A 105 8.52 0.50 3.69
N ARG A 106 7.60 0.73 2.76
CA ARG A 106 6.92 2.04 2.61
C ARG A 106 6.10 2.38 3.85
N LEU A 107 5.24 1.47 4.31
CA LEU A 107 4.43 1.64 5.52
C LEU A 107 5.26 1.91 6.76
N ALA A 108 6.41 1.24 6.92
CA ALA A 108 7.31 1.46 8.04
C ALA A 108 7.90 2.88 8.07
N ARG A 109 8.10 3.49 6.89
CA ARG A 109 8.76 4.78 6.71
C ARG A 109 7.82 5.95 6.50
N VAL A 110 6.52 5.71 6.31
CA VAL A 110 5.55 6.81 6.13
C VAL A 110 5.67 7.76 7.32
N LYS A 111 6.14 8.97 7.04
CA LYS A 111 6.25 10.08 7.98
C LYS A 111 5.52 11.26 7.36
N GLY A 112 4.41 11.65 7.98
CA GLY A 112 3.75 12.90 7.61
C GLY A 112 2.89 12.85 6.34
N ARG A 113 2.55 14.05 5.83
CA ARG A 113 1.46 14.31 4.88
C ARG A 113 1.95 14.61 3.46
N ASP A 114 3.04 14.01 3.02
CA ASP A 114 3.67 14.43 1.77
C ASP A 114 2.79 14.17 0.53
N LYS A 115 2.02 13.09 0.54
CA LYS A 115 1.06 12.75 -0.52
C LYS A 115 -0.13 11.98 0.05
N PRO A 116 -1.34 12.15 -0.53
CA PRO A 116 -2.45 11.28 -0.23
C PRO A 116 -2.05 9.83 -0.50
N SER A 117 -2.18 8.95 0.48
CA SER A 117 -1.71 7.57 0.38
C SER A 117 -2.82 6.57 0.65
N LEU A 118 -2.79 5.47 -0.08
CA LEU A 118 -3.80 4.45 -0.08
C LEU A 118 -3.17 3.08 -0.08
N VAL A 119 -3.64 2.20 0.82
CA VAL A 119 -3.22 0.80 0.88
C VAL A 119 -4.33 -0.07 0.32
N LEU A 120 -4.03 -0.84 -0.71
CA LEU A 120 -4.90 -1.90 -1.23
C LEU A 120 -4.46 -3.23 -0.66
N THR A 121 -5.39 -3.97 -0.09
CA THR A 121 -5.14 -5.29 0.48
C THR A 121 -6.34 -6.21 0.31
N THR A 122 -6.21 -7.46 0.70
CA THR A 122 -7.31 -8.43 0.76
C THR A 122 -7.51 -8.91 2.19
N VAL A 123 -8.67 -9.51 2.48
CA VAL A 123 -8.95 -10.10 3.80
C VAL A 123 -7.84 -11.08 4.20
N ASN A 124 -7.47 -11.97 3.27
CA ASN A 124 -6.44 -12.97 3.53
C ASN A 124 -5.08 -12.34 3.85
N ALA A 125 -4.69 -11.29 3.12
CA ALA A 125 -3.45 -10.59 3.38
C ALA A 125 -3.43 -9.91 4.75
N GLY A 126 -4.55 -9.29 5.14
CA GLY A 126 -4.69 -8.59 6.42
C GLY A 126 -4.66 -9.51 7.64
N LEU A 127 -4.99 -10.79 7.47
CA LEU A 127 -4.95 -11.80 8.54
C LEU A 127 -3.58 -12.48 8.68
N GLN A 128 -2.69 -12.31 7.70
CA GLN A 128 -1.36 -12.93 7.71
C GLN A 128 -0.40 -12.13 8.61
N ARG A 129 0.45 -12.86 9.32
CA ARG A 129 1.48 -12.27 10.18
C ARG A 129 2.49 -11.47 9.35
N VAL A 130 2.92 -10.36 9.90
CA VAL A 130 3.96 -9.49 9.33
C VAL A 130 5.06 -9.22 10.36
N PRO A 131 6.29 -8.94 9.92
CA PRO A 131 7.35 -8.48 10.81
C PRO A 131 6.97 -7.17 11.51
N SER A 132 7.58 -6.90 12.65
CA SER A 132 7.36 -5.64 13.35
C SER A 132 7.82 -4.45 12.50
N ARG A 133 7.17 -3.30 12.68
CA ARG A 133 7.52 -2.06 11.97
C ARG A 133 9.01 -1.70 12.15
N ASN A 134 9.53 -1.84 13.36
CA ASN A 134 10.92 -1.54 13.65
C ASN A 134 11.86 -2.48 12.91
N PHE A 135 11.57 -3.78 12.90
CA PHE A 135 12.36 -4.75 12.15
C PHE A 135 12.43 -4.39 10.66
N VAL A 136 11.28 -4.11 10.03
CA VAL A 136 11.24 -3.72 8.60
C VAL A 136 12.01 -2.43 8.35
N ALA A 137 11.87 -1.42 9.23
CA ALA A 137 12.53 -0.13 9.07
C ALA A 137 14.06 -0.25 9.14
N THR A 138 14.59 -1.12 10.00
CA THR A 138 16.04 -1.30 10.19
C THR A 138 16.68 -2.19 9.14
N HIS A 139 15.93 -3.16 8.58
CA HIS A 139 16.47 -4.12 7.59
C HIS A 139 16.21 -3.71 6.13
N ALA A 140 15.49 -2.63 5.88
CA ALA A 140 15.25 -2.13 4.52
C ALA A 140 16.28 -1.06 4.14
N LEU A 141 17.12 -1.35 3.14
CA LEU A 141 18.02 -0.36 2.56
C LEU A 141 17.22 0.68 1.77
N SER A 142 17.48 1.96 2.02
CA SER A 142 16.89 3.06 1.26
C SER A 142 17.98 3.94 0.71
N VAL A 143 17.99 4.08 -0.60
CA VAL A 143 18.95 4.91 -1.33
C VAL A 143 18.17 5.97 -2.09
N ALA A 144 18.60 7.22 -1.99
CA ALA A 144 18.07 8.34 -2.77
C ALA A 144 19.21 9.07 -3.47
N PRO A 145 18.95 9.73 -4.61
CA PRO A 145 19.92 10.60 -5.27
C PRO A 145 20.46 11.64 -4.29
N GLY A 146 21.78 11.80 -4.26
CA GLY A 146 22.47 12.69 -3.31
C GLY A 146 22.87 12.04 -1.99
N ASN A 147 22.49 10.80 -1.71
CA ASN A 147 23.00 10.07 -0.54
C ASN A 147 24.42 9.56 -0.82
N VAL A 148 25.33 9.78 0.10
CA VAL A 148 26.66 9.16 0.09
C VAL A 148 26.55 7.84 0.85
N ILE A 149 26.69 6.73 0.14
CA ILE A 149 26.68 5.38 0.72
C ILE A 149 28.03 4.74 0.44
N GLY A 150 28.70 4.28 1.48
CA GLY A 150 29.94 3.50 1.33
C GLY A 150 29.65 2.16 0.65
N MET A 151 30.39 1.86 -0.44
CA MET A 151 30.24 0.62 -1.20
C MET A 151 30.33 -0.63 -0.31
N GLN A 152 31.25 -0.63 0.64
CA GLN A 152 31.44 -1.73 1.57
C GLN A 152 30.19 -1.99 2.42
N GLY A 153 29.51 -0.93 2.91
CA GLY A 153 28.26 -1.05 3.69
C GLY A 153 27.10 -1.62 2.87
N VAL A 154 27.05 -1.28 1.57
CA VAL A 154 26.04 -1.87 0.65
C VAL A 154 26.31 -3.36 0.43
N ILE A 155 27.56 -3.73 0.24
CA ILE A 155 27.99 -5.13 0.05
C ILE A 155 27.62 -5.96 1.29
N GLU A 156 28.01 -5.51 2.47
CA GLU A 156 27.70 -6.18 3.73
C GLU A 156 26.19 -6.32 3.94
N TRP A 157 25.41 -5.26 3.65
CA TRP A 157 23.95 -5.33 3.73
C TRP A 157 23.36 -6.36 2.77
N LEU A 158 23.83 -6.40 1.51
CA LEU A 158 23.40 -7.37 0.52
C LEU A 158 23.70 -8.82 0.98
N GLU A 159 24.93 -9.08 1.43
CA GLU A 159 25.34 -10.41 1.92
C GLU A 159 24.51 -10.84 3.13
N LEU A 160 24.27 -9.96 4.08
CA LEU A 160 23.41 -10.22 5.25
C LEU A 160 21.95 -10.53 4.87
N ASN A 161 21.49 -10.01 3.74
CA ASN A 161 20.13 -10.23 3.24
C ASN A 161 20.03 -11.34 2.18
N GLY A 162 21.07 -12.19 2.08
CA GLY A 162 21.04 -13.40 1.27
C GLY A 162 21.38 -13.22 -0.21
N PHE A 163 21.87 -12.06 -0.62
CA PHE A 163 22.40 -11.87 -1.97
C PHE A 163 23.77 -12.51 -2.11
N VAL A 164 24.00 -13.15 -3.24
CA VAL A 164 25.29 -13.79 -3.57
C VAL A 164 25.98 -12.99 -4.67
N ARG A 165 27.28 -12.77 -4.53
CA ARG A 165 28.08 -12.14 -5.60
C ARG A 165 28.09 -13.05 -6.83
N ALA A 166 27.72 -12.50 -7.98
CA ALA A 166 27.92 -13.16 -9.26
C ALA A 166 29.25 -12.68 -9.86
N SER A 167 30.05 -13.63 -10.33
CA SER A 167 31.19 -13.31 -11.21
C SER A 167 30.65 -13.03 -12.60
N THR A 168 30.94 -11.87 -13.16
CA THR A 168 30.75 -11.57 -14.58
C THR A 168 31.79 -12.26 -15.43
#